data_e03b15c2f13f7fcd29a93d0700257f07
#
_entry.id   e03b15c2f13f7fcd29a93d0700257f07
#
_cell.length_a   1.000
_cell.length_b   1.000
_cell.length_c   1.000
_cell.angle_alpha   90.00
_cell.angle_beta   90.00
_cell.angle_gamma   90.00
#
_symmetry.space_group_name_H-M   'P 1'
#
loop_
_entity.id
_entity.type
_entity.pdbx_description
1 polymer ?
#
loop_
_entity_poly.entity_id
_entity_poly.type
_entity_poly.pdbx_seq_one_letter_code
_entity_poly.pdbx_strand_id
1 'polypeptide(L)'
;MRTLSLVFFLLSLTFCQKETPHFDLKIALPSDPAHLDPLFLTDLSGQKLAKFLHQGLFTREKNGFLSPWILSYKKLPHAKNEVWRFQLHSQTPSLSDIEYSLSRLIFESYPRKGDYQFLISVRLFKENQIDLEFKPGIKETEWKEKLSLPFASIIGKEEWKKGILKSYGKYKLSTWKKNEFLDLELQSKTDLEFPKKIRFLILPQSSTSLFLYKKHQLDAFKLTDFLLSLPEANSEFTLTKRGRSVQYVAINQNNPCFDIHFRKALNLAIPRELIIQKLLENHADFTYGPVPFTYMEGISKFQVIPKETYDPKLAIEELKRSTCFSKLKTTNLEFRMRGDDENQAKGRAIKQALEEIGLKIQIKPIEKAPLYKENGEGKGDLTLLTWYSDFDSVWNFLDPLFHPNKVGNGGNRSFYKNAEVGKILDQPFKNDKDALQVIERIREDKPWIFLWSIQENYLVSKDFLRYTALVDFL
;
A
#
# COMPACT_ATOMS: atom_id res chain seq x y z
N MET A 1 52.68 18.43 68.90
CA MET A 1 51.49 18.93 68.24
C MET A 1 51.74 18.78 66.72
N ARG A 2 51.11 17.79 66.05
CA ARG A 2 51.24 17.55 64.62
C ARG A 2 49.93 17.97 63.97
N THR A 3 50.00 19.00 63.14
CA THR A 3 48.89 19.49 62.31
C THR A 3 48.73 18.58 61.08
N LEU A 4 47.61 17.95 60.97
CA LEU A 4 47.21 17.10 59.84
C LEU A 4 46.55 18.03 58.76
N SER A 5 47.21 18.25 57.63
CA SER A 5 46.62 18.94 56.48
C SER A 5 45.79 17.95 55.68
N LEU A 6 44.49 18.17 55.65
CA LEU A 6 43.51 17.43 54.82
C LEU A 6 43.48 18.05 53.42
N VAL A 7 44.09 17.37 52.44
CA VAL A 7 43.99 17.74 51.02
C VAL A 7 42.67 17.20 50.46
N PHE A 8 41.73 18.07 50.21
CA PHE A 8 40.48 17.73 49.51
C PHE A 8 40.75 17.62 48.00
N PHE A 9 40.79 16.41 47.49
CA PHE A 9 40.89 16.14 46.03
C PHE A 9 39.49 16.25 45.45
N LEU A 10 39.10 17.39 44.88
CA LEU A 10 37.89 17.53 44.07
C LEU A 10 38.08 16.81 42.76
N LEU A 11 37.58 15.58 42.66
CA LEU A 11 37.38 14.91 41.38
C LEU A 11 36.23 15.59 40.65
N SER A 12 36.56 16.47 39.69
CA SER A 12 35.63 16.98 38.72
C SER A 12 35.21 15.84 37.76
N LEU A 13 34.13 15.16 38.10
CA LEU A 13 33.41 14.29 37.17
C LEU A 13 32.80 15.15 36.07
N THR A 14 33.55 15.40 34.99
CA THR A 14 32.99 15.85 33.74
C THR A 14 32.12 14.73 33.19
N PHE A 15 30.86 14.73 33.56
CA PHE A 15 29.84 14.00 32.83
C PHE A 15 29.83 14.56 31.41
N CYS A 16 30.44 13.82 30.47
CA CYS A 16 30.19 14.01 29.06
C CYS A 16 28.69 13.69 28.84
N GLN A 17 27.82 14.68 29.02
CA GLN A 17 26.47 14.58 28.49
C GLN A 17 26.64 14.47 26.98
N LYS A 18 26.51 13.24 26.45
CA LYS A 18 26.26 13.08 25.03
C LYS A 18 25.02 13.90 24.74
N GLU A 19 25.19 14.99 24.02
CA GLU A 19 24.07 15.75 23.49
C GLU A 19 23.13 14.76 22.83
N THR A 20 21.92 14.64 23.35
CA THR A 20 20.90 13.82 22.69
C THR A 20 20.64 14.46 21.34
N PRO A 21 20.81 13.75 20.23
CA PRO A 21 20.64 14.33 18.91
C PRO A 21 19.24 14.93 18.79
N HIS A 22 19.19 16.21 18.46
CA HIS A 22 17.93 16.92 18.24
C HIS A 22 17.32 16.48 16.91
N PHE A 23 16.04 16.10 16.93
CA PHE A 23 15.23 15.78 15.76
C PHE A 23 14.12 16.81 15.65
N ASP A 24 13.89 17.31 14.45
CA ASP A 24 12.79 18.24 14.19
C ASP A 24 11.44 17.55 14.33
N LEU A 25 11.38 16.27 13.92
CA LEU A 25 10.18 15.42 14.04
C LEU A 25 10.51 13.98 14.42
N LYS A 26 9.60 13.37 15.20
CA LYS A 26 9.59 11.95 15.53
C LYS A 26 8.26 11.35 15.09
N ILE A 27 8.32 10.32 14.24
CA ILE A 27 7.14 9.70 13.62
C ILE A 27 7.13 8.21 13.97
N ALA A 28 5.98 7.65 14.33
CA ALA A 28 5.87 6.23 14.60
C ALA A 28 5.71 5.40 13.33
N LEU A 29 6.39 4.25 13.29
CA LEU A 29 6.13 3.17 12.35
C LEU A 29 5.64 1.94 13.12
N PRO A 30 4.65 1.19 12.60
CA PRO A 30 4.10 0.03 13.30
C PRO A 30 5.03 -1.19 13.27
N SER A 31 5.99 -1.20 12.36
CA SER A 31 6.98 -2.29 12.23
C SER A 31 8.27 -1.77 11.62
N ASP A 32 9.36 -2.47 11.91
CA ASP A 32 10.61 -2.26 11.20
C ASP A 32 10.46 -2.64 9.72
N PRO A 33 11.01 -1.88 8.76
CA PRO A 33 11.00 -2.29 7.37
C PRO A 33 11.80 -3.57 7.16
N ALA A 34 11.26 -4.50 6.37
CA ALA A 34 11.98 -5.73 6.04
C ALA A 34 13.25 -5.41 5.23
N HIS A 35 13.12 -4.49 4.30
CA HIS A 35 14.19 -4.03 3.41
C HIS A 35 14.08 -2.52 3.15
N LEU A 36 15.24 -1.89 2.85
CA LEU A 36 15.31 -0.55 2.27
C LEU A 36 15.86 -0.58 0.84
N ASP A 37 16.17 -1.76 0.31
CA ASP A 37 16.48 -1.94 -1.11
C ASP A 37 15.19 -1.73 -1.94
N PRO A 38 15.21 -0.81 -2.93
CA PRO A 38 14.04 -0.54 -3.76
C PRO A 38 13.37 -1.78 -4.35
N LEU A 39 14.15 -2.76 -4.79
CA LEU A 39 13.61 -3.98 -5.42
C LEU A 39 12.78 -4.87 -4.47
N PHE A 40 12.98 -4.74 -3.15
CA PHE A 40 12.39 -5.61 -2.13
C PHE A 40 11.42 -4.90 -1.20
N LEU A 41 10.89 -3.75 -1.56
CA LEU A 41 9.92 -2.96 -0.78
C LEU A 41 8.53 -3.62 -0.78
N THR A 42 8.37 -4.71 -0.04
CA THR A 42 7.13 -5.50 0.00
C THR A 42 6.25 -5.24 1.23
N ASP A 43 6.76 -4.49 2.22
CA ASP A 43 6.02 -4.15 3.43
C ASP A 43 5.65 -2.66 3.50
N LEU A 44 4.60 -2.33 4.27
CA LEU A 44 4.08 -0.96 4.37
C LEU A 44 5.08 0.04 4.95
N SER A 45 5.90 -0.37 5.93
CA SER A 45 6.91 0.52 6.53
C SER A 45 8.01 0.84 5.53
N GLY A 46 8.49 -0.16 4.79
CA GLY A 46 9.46 0.02 3.70
C GLY A 46 8.94 0.94 2.61
N GLN A 47 7.69 0.75 2.18
CA GLN A 47 7.05 1.61 1.17
C GLN A 47 6.85 3.05 1.65
N LYS A 48 6.51 3.28 2.92
CA LYS A 48 6.46 4.63 3.50
C LYS A 48 7.82 5.31 3.48
N LEU A 49 8.85 4.61 3.95
CA LEU A 49 10.22 5.14 3.96
C LEU A 49 10.77 5.37 2.56
N ALA A 50 10.35 4.58 1.58
CA ALA A 50 10.73 4.76 0.19
C ALA A 50 10.39 6.15 -0.36
N LYS A 51 9.26 6.74 0.05
CA LYS A 51 8.88 8.09 -0.36
C LYS A 51 9.88 9.18 0.09
N PHE A 52 10.59 8.93 1.18
CA PHE A 52 11.63 9.83 1.69
C PHE A 52 12.99 9.56 1.07
N LEU A 53 13.35 8.27 0.95
CA LEU A 53 14.70 7.83 0.60
C LEU A 53 14.91 7.72 -0.90
N HIS A 54 13.89 7.35 -1.66
CA HIS A 54 14.03 6.90 -3.02
C HIS A 54 13.46 7.86 -4.06
N GLN A 55 14.11 7.89 -5.23
CA GLN A 55 13.69 8.66 -6.39
C GLN A 55 13.98 7.85 -7.66
N GLY A 56 12.97 7.68 -8.49
CA GLY A 56 13.10 7.09 -9.82
C GLY A 56 13.48 8.11 -10.89
N LEU A 57 13.62 7.66 -12.14
CA LEU A 57 13.82 8.57 -13.28
C LEU A 57 12.65 9.52 -13.48
N PHE A 58 11.47 9.13 -13.07
CA PHE A 58 10.25 9.92 -13.15
C PHE A 58 9.58 10.01 -11.78
N THR A 59 8.82 11.08 -11.59
CA THR A 59 7.88 11.26 -10.49
C THR A 59 6.51 11.46 -11.09
N ARG A 60 5.51 10.76 -10.56
CA ARG A 60 4.11 10.97 -10.96
C ARG A 60 3.57 12.24 -10.31
N GLU A 61 2.98 13.10 -11.11
CA GLU A 61 2.31 14.32 -10.69
C GLU A 61 0.83 14.28 -11.11
N LYS A 62 0.02 15.20 -10.59
CA LYS A 62 -1.42 15.29 -10.95
C LYS A 62 -1.66 15.37 -12.47
N ASN A 63 -0.77 16.06 -13.19
CA ASN A 63 -0.91 16.33 -14.62
C ASN A 63 0.06 15.54 -15.50
N GLY A 64 0.67 14.47 -15.00
CA GLY A 64 1.58 13.64 -15.80
C GLY A 64 2.82 13.20 -15.03
N PHE A 65 3.95 13.17 -15.74
CA PHE A 65 5.22 12.73 -15.17
C PHE A 65 6.26 13.82 -15.29
N LEU A 66 6.92 14.14 -14.19
CA LEU A 66 8.11 14.98 -14.16
C LEU A 66 9.35 14.13 -14.00
N SER A 67 10.49 14.63 -14.43
CA SER A 67 11.78 14.04 -14.12
C SER A 67 12.70 15.11 -13.55
N PRO A 68 13.28 14.86 -12.36
CA PRO A 68 14.24 15.81 -11.80
C PRO A 68 15.58 15.78 -12.53
N TRP A 69 15.85 14.78 -13.37
CA TRP A 69 17.15 14.52 -13.95
C TRP A 69 17.18 14.49 -15.48
N ILE A 70 16.05 14.32 -16.14
CA ILE A 70 15.98 14.22 -17.59
C ILE A 70 15.74 15.61 -18.18
N LEU A 71 16.69 16.07 -18.99
CA LEU A 71 16.59 17.31 -19.75
C LEU A 71 15.69 17.16 -20.98
N SER A 72 15.90 16.07 -21.73
CA SER A 72 15.10 15.71 -22.90
C SER A 72 15.23 14.23 -23.22
N TYR A 73 14.31 13.70 -24.01
CA TYR A 73 14.40 12.34 -24.52
C TYR A 73 13.76 12.24 -25.91
N LYS A 74 14.19 11.25 -26.69
CA LYS A 74 13.63 10.98 -28.03
C LYS A 74 13.67 9.50 -28.35
N LYS A 75 12.67 9.05 -29.10
CA LYS A 75 12.66 7.71 -29.68
C LYS A 75 13.64 7.65 -30.84
N LEU A 76 14.46 6.62 -30.88
CA LEU A 76 15.40 6.38 -31.98
C LEU A 76 14.77 5.42 -33.00
N PRO A 77 15.05 5.60 -34.31
CA PRO A 77 14.65 4.63 -35.31
C PRO A 77 15.33 3.28 -35.03
N HIS A 78 14.54 2.23 -34.84
CA HIS A 78 15.06 0.89 -34.59
C HIS A 78 14.13 -0.16 -35.24
N ALA A 79 14.71 -1.22 -35.81
CA ALA A 79 13.97 -2.19 -36.61
C ALA A 79 13.15 -3.18 -35.78
N LYS A 80 13.57 -3.52 -34.55
CA LYS A 80 13.00 -4.63 -33.78
C LYS A 80 12.39 -4.19 -32.44
N ASN A 81 13.05 -3.34 -31.70
CA ASN A 81 12.65 -2.89 -30.34
C ASN A 81 12.51 -1.38 -30.31
N GLU A 82 11.94 -0.84 -29.24
CA GLU A 82 11.80 0.58 -29.05
C GLU A 82 12.97 1.12 -28.22
N VAL A 83 13.85 1.88 -28.85
CA VAL A 83 15.00 2.51 -28.18
C VAL A 83 14.71 3.98 -27.95
N TRP A 84 14.80 4.40 -26.70
CA TRP A 84 14.65 5.77 -26.27
C TRP A 84 15.94 6.30 -25.69
N ARG A 85 16.42 7.41 -26.23
CA ARG A 85 17.62 8.10 -25.74
C ARG A 85 17.23 9.24 -24.83
N PHE A 86 17.79 9.24 -23.64
CA PHE A 86 17.59 10.24 -22.60
C PHE A 86 18.85 11.08 -22.45
N GLN A 87 18.68 12.40 -22.50
CA GLN A 87 19.70 13.39 -22.16
C GLN A 87 19.48 13.81 -20.72
N LEU A 88 20.49 13.70 -19.88
CA LEU A 88 20.43 14.01 -18.45
C LEU A 88 21.10 15.35 -18.13
N HIS A 89 20.67 15.99 -17.04
CA HIS A 89 21.37 17.14 -16.48
C HIS A 89 22.74 16.74 -15.92
N SER A 90 23.70 17.63 -15.87
CA SER A 90 25.05 17.37 -15.37
C SER A 90 25.12 17.13 -13.85
N GLN A 91 24.11 17.52 -13.08
CA GLN A 91 24.04 17.41 -11.62
C GLN A 91 23.15 16.25 -11.16
N THR A 92 22.99 15.22 -11.96
CA THR A 92 22.17 14.04 -11.65
C THR A 92 22.98 12.98 -10.88
N PRO A 93 22.33 11.88 -10.43
CA PRO A 93 23.07 10.67 -10.12
C PRO A 93 24.02 10.32 -11.26
N SER A 94 25.16 9.69 -10.92
CA SER A 94 26.09 9.29 -11.99
C SER A 94 25.36 8.37 -12.99
N LEU A 95 25.75 8.45 -14.26
CA LEU A 95 25.24 7.53 -15.28
C LEU A 95 25.42 6.07 -14.89
N SER A 96 26.53 5.76 -14.20
CA SER A 96 26.83 4.44 -13.67
C SER A 96 25.80 4.00 -12.61
N ASP A 97 25.31 4.91 -11.76
CA ASP A 97 24.29 4.61 -10.76
C ASP A 97 22.91 4.35 -11.42
N ILE A 98 22.58 5.15 -12.43
CA ILE A 98 21.34 4.97 -13.20
C ILE A 98 21.37 3.64 -13.98
N GLU A 99 22.45 3.39 -14.73
CA GLU A 99 22.61 2.13 -15.46
C GLU A 99 22.54 0.91 -14.52
N TYR A 100 23.27 0.98 -13.41
CA TYR A 100 23.28 -0.10 -12.42
C TYR A 100 21.89 -0.36 -11.87
N SER A 101 21.20 0.68 -11.38
CA SER A 101 19.89 0.54 -10.76
C SER A 101 18.85 -0.02 -11.71
N LEU A 102 18.78 0.49 -12.95
CA LEU A 102 17.84 0.00 -13.93
C LEU A 102 18.20 -1.39 -14.48
N SER A 103 19.51 -1.72 -14.57
CA SER A 103 19.96 -3.05 -14.98
C SER A 103 19.57 -4.12 -13.94
N ARG A 104 19.50 -3.78 -12.66
CA ARG A 104 19.00 -4.68 -11.61
C ARG A 104 17.57 -5.13 -11.89
N LEU A 105 16.71 -4.26 -12.46
CA LEU A 105 15.34 -4.63 -12.86
C LEU A 105 15.32 -5.77 -13.90
N ILE A 106 16.35 -5.87 -14.73
CA ILE A 106 16.45 -6.89 -15.79
C ILE A 106 17.05 -8.19 -15.27
N PHE A 107 18.16 -8.09 -14.50
CA PHE A 107 19.01 -9.25 -14.22
C PHE A 107 18.76 -9.87 -12.84
N GLU A 108 18.31 -9.11 -11.83
CA GLU A 108 18.08 -9.66 -10.50
C GLU A 108 16.74 -10.39 -10.39
N SER A 109 16.62 -11.23 -9.36
CA SER A 109 15.37 -11.89 -8.99
C SER A 109 14.76 -11.15 -7.81
N TYR A 110 13.53 -10.67 -7.95
CA TYR A 110 12.80 -9.93 -6.93
C TYR A 110 11.28 -10.11 -7.12
N PRO A 111 10.46 -9.81 -6.11
CA PRO A 111 9.03 -10.14 -6.11
C PRO A 111 8.23 -9.55 -7.28
N ARG A 112 8.64 -8.37 -7.77
CA ARG A 112 7.92 -7.62 -8.83
C ARG A 112 8.60 -7.67 -10.20
N LYS A 113 9.50 -8.61 -10.43
CA LYS A 113 10.24 -8.73 -11.70
C LYS A 113 9.32 -8.80 -12.93
N GLY A 114 8.15 -9.42 -12.78
CA GLY A 114 7.15 -9.52 -13.86
C GLY A 114 6.69 -8.14 -14.39
N ASP A 115 6.63 -7.13 -13.54
CA ASP A 115 6.18 -5.78 -13.90
C ASP A 115 7.19 -5.01 -14.76
N TYR A 116 8.44 -5.47 -14.84
CA TYR A 116 9.55 -4.80 -15.54
C TYR A 116 10.07 -5.56 -16.76
N GLN A 117 9.40 -6.63 -17.17
CA GLN A 117 9.78 -7.42 -18.35
C GLN A 117 9.73 -6.64 -19.68
N PHE A 118 9.17 -5.45 -19.67
CA PHE A 118 9.16 -4.56 -20.83
C PHE A 118 10.52 -3.89 -21.09
N LEU A 119 11.39 -3.77 -20.07
CA LEU A 119 12.72 -3.21 -20.15
C LEU A 119 13.70 -4.31 -20.58
N ILE A 120 14.31 -4.15 -21.76
CA ILE A 120 15.20 -5.15 -22.38
C ILE A 120 16.66 -4.87 -22.05
N SER A 121 17.07 -3.62 -22.23
CA SER A 121 18.47 -3.23 -21.97
C SER A 121 18.58 -1.77 -21.56
N VAL A 122 19.67 -1.49 -20.86
CA VAL A 122 20.07 -0.15 -20.41
C VAL A 122 21.52 0.03 -20.85
N ARG A 123 21.83 1.10 -21.61
CA ARG A 123 23.17 1.31 -22.15
C ARG A 123 23.59 2.76 -22.03
N LEU A 124 24.79 2.98 -21.54
CA LEU A 124 25.43 4.28 -21.61
C LEU A 124 25.81 4.59 -23.08
N PHE A 125 25.53 5.80 -23.56
CA PHE A 125 25.82 6.16 -24.95
C PHE A 125 26.98 7.15 -25.06
N LYS A 126 26.78 8.35 -24.54
CA LYS A 126 27.78 9.44 -24.49
C LYS A 126 27.72 10.11 -23.13
N GLU A 127 28.53 11.15 -22.94
CA GLU A 127 28.46 11.98 -21.74
C GLU A 127 27.02 12.47 -21.49
N ASN A 128 26.49 12.16 -20.29
CA ASN A 128 25.12 12.48 -19.88
C ASN A 128 24.00 11.88 -20.75
N GLN A 129 24.25 10.81 -21.49
CA GLN A 129 23.22 10.14 -22.28
C GLN A 129 23.11 8.66 -21.96
N ILE A 130 21.85 8.18 -21.86
CA ILE A 130 21.54 6.79 -21.62
C ILE A 130 20.45 6.34 -22.59
N ASP A 131 20.61 5.15 -23.14
CA ASP A 131 19.62 4.49 -23.99
C ASP A 131 18.89 3.42 -23.20
N LEU A 132 17.58 3.49 -23.20
CA LEU A 132 16.68 2.46 -22.67
C LEU A 132 15.99 1.76 -23.84
N GLU A 133 16.10 0.45 -23.86
CA GLU A 133 15.49 -0.40 -24.88
C GLU A 133 14.27 -1.11 -24.30
N PHE A 134 13.12 -0.90 -24.91
CA PHE A 134 11.85 -1.45 -24.48
C PHE A 134 11.30 -2.45 -25.47
N LYS A 135 10.45 -3.37 -25.00
CA LYS A 135 9.67 -4.24 -25.87
C LYS A 135 8.79 -3.42 -26.83
N PRO A 136 8.58 -3.91 -28.08
CA PRO A 136 7.72 -3.22 -29.02
C PRO A 136 6.30 -3.03 -28.49
N GLY A 137 5.72 -1.88 -28.79
CA GLY A 137 4.33 -1.59 -28.51
C GLY A 137 4.03 -1.05 -27.10
N ILE A 138 5.02 -0.88 -26.22
CA ILE A 138 4.80 -0.22 -24.93
C ILE A 138 4.56 1.28 -25.12
N LYS A 139 3.52 1.82 -24.47
CA LYS A 139 3.23 3.27 -24.54
C LYS A 139 4.17 4.06 -23.63
N GLU A 140 4.42 5.29 -24.03
CA GLU A 140 5.26 6.21 -23.26
C GLU A 140 4.77 6.43 -21.83
N THR A 141 3.46 6.58 -21.64
CA THR A 141 2.84 6.73 -20.33
C THR A 141 3.06 5.51 -19.42
N GLU A 142 3.11 4.31 -19.99
CA GLU A 142 3.25 3.08 -19.22
C GLU A 142 4.68 2.87 -18.71
N TRP A 143 5.70 3.03 -19.56
CA TRP A 143 7.05 2.89 -19.06
C TRP A 143 7.45 4.04 -18.13
N LYS A 144 6.89 5.26 -18.32
CA LYS A 144 7.05 6.36 -17.35
C LYS A 144 6.42 6.01 -16.01
N GLU A 145 5.20 5.48 -16.01
CA GLU A 145 4.53 5.02 -14.78
C GLU A 145 5.38 3.98 -14.07
N LYS A 146 5.83 2.95 -14.77
CA LYS A 146 6.68 1.90 -14.18
C LYS A 146 8.01 2.42 -13.65
N LEU A 147 8.66 3.33 -14.38
CA LEU A 147 9.93 3.94 -13.97
C LEU A 147 9.76 5.06 -12.91
N SER A 148 8.53 5.42 -12.54
CA SER A 148 8.23 6.31 -11.41
C SER A 148 7.98 5.56 -10.10
N LEU A 149 7.79 4.23 -10.16
CA LEU A 149 7.54 3.43 -8.98
C LEU A 149 8.80 3.27 -8.11
N PRO A 150 8.66 3.12 -6.78
CA PRO A 150 9.79 2.96 -5.86
C PRO A 150 10.77 1.85 -6.26
N PHE A 151 10.29 0.77 -6.88
CA PHE A 151 11.11 -0.36 -7.33
C PHE A 151 12.15 0.00 -8.41
N ALA A 152 11.89 1.03 -9.22
CA ALA A 152 12.79 1.54 -10.25
C ALA A 152 13.66 2.72 -9.76
N SER A 153 13.79 2.90 -8.46
CA SER A 153 14.56 4.00 -7.88
C SER A 153 16.06 3.81 -8.07
N ILE A 154 16.75 4.94 -8.15
CA ILE A 154 18.18 4.98 -8.36
C ILE A 154 18.92 4.91 -7.01
N ILE A 155 19.95 4.08 -6.94
CA ILE A 155 20.85 3.92 -5.79
C ILE A 155 22.30 4.06 -6.22
N GLY A 156 23.17 4.42 -5.29
CA GLY A 156 24.62 4.55 -5.54
C GLY A 156 25.26 3.17 -5.71
N LYS A 157 25.82 2.91 -6.88
CA LYS A 157 26.44 1.62 -7.25
C LYS A 157 27.58 1.22 -6.34
N GLU A 158 28.53 2.13 -6.13
CA GLU A 158 29.74 1.82 -5.37
C GLU A 158 29.49 1.71 -3.86
N GLU A 159 28.56 2.52 -3.35
CA GLU A 159 28.12 2.45 -1.95
C GLU A 159 27.32 1.18 -1.70
N TRP A 160 26.44 0.81 -2.63
CA TRP A 160 25.64 -0.42 -2.52
C TRP A 160 26.51 -1.69 -2.45
N LYS A 161 27.56 -1.76 -3.26
CA LYS A 161 28.54 -2.87 -3.20
C LYS A 161 29.24 -2.99 -1.84
N LYS A 162 29.30 -1.90 -1.09
CA LYS A 162 29.87 -1.85 0.27
C LYS A 162 28.81 -2.07 1.37
N GLY A 163 27.58 -2.39 0.99
CA GLY A 163 26.45 -2.55 1.92
C GLY A 163 25.89 -1.23 2.45
N ILE A 164 26.18 -0.11 1.80
CA ILE A 164 25.71 1.23 2.18
C ILE A 164 24.62 1.67 1.22
N LEU A 165 23.45 2.04 1.75
CA LEU A 165 22.39 2.63 0.95
C LEU A 165 22.69 4.13 0.70
N LYS A 166 23.13 4.45 -0.51
CA LYS A 166 23.12 5.81 -1.03
C LYS A 166 21.89 5.97 -1.91
N SER A 167 20.92 6.70 -1.43
CA SER A 167 19.65 6.97 -2.11
C SER A 167 19.62 8.41 -2.64
N TYR A 168 18.72 8.64 -3.60
CA TYR A 168 18.59 9.92 -4.29
C TYR A 168 17.26 10.60 -4.05
N GLY A 169 16.51 10.17 -3.02
CA GLY A 169 15.29 10.83 -2.58
C GLY A 169 15.57 12.13 -1.83
N LYS A 170 14.55 12.69 -1.23
CA LYS A 170 14.66 13.95 -0.49
C LYS A 170 15.54 13.82 0.76
N TYR A 171 15.56 12.63 1.36
CA TYR A 171 16.34 12.31 2.56
C TYR A 171 17.35 11.20 2.29
N LYS A 172 18.44 11.21 3.06
CA LYS A 172 19.36 10.08 3.19
C LYS A 172 19.15 9.38 4.53
N LEU A 173 19.41 8.08 4.55
CA LEU A 173 19.47 7.30 5.78
C LEU A 173 20.76 7.67 6.55
N SER A 174 20.61 8.11 7.78
CA SER A 174 21.73 8.42 8.67
C SER A 174 22.04 7.25 9.60
N THR A 175 21.02 6.67 10.22
CA THR A 175 21.17 5.55 11.16
C THR A 175 19.96 4.63 11.04
N TRP A 176 20.21 3.33 11.13
CA TRP A 176 19.16 2.33 11.27
C TRP A 176 19.51 1.35 12.39
N LYS A 177 18.79 1.46 13.50
CA LYS A 177 18.86 0.49 14.58
C LYS A 177 17.62 -0.38 14.55
N LYS A 178 17.78 -1.63 14.11
CA LYS A 178 16.67 -2.56 13.88
C LYS A 178 15.78 -2.71 15.12
N ASN A 179 14.46 -2.69 14.87
CA ASN A 179 13.39 -2.78 15.87
C ASN A 179 13.36 -1.61 16.89
N GLU A 180 14.14 -0.55 16.69
CA GLU A 180 14.13 0.61 17.55
C GLU A 180 13.82 1.89 16.76
N PHE A 181 14.69 2.29 15.82
CA PHE A 181 14.48 3.53 15.06
C PHE A 181 15.27 3.60 13.76
N LEU A 182 14.82 4.51 12.88
CA LEU A 182 15.56 4.98 11.71
C LEU A 182 15.68 6.50 11.75
N ASP A 183 16.87 7.02 11.48
CA ASP A 183 17.14 8.46 11.40
C ASP A 183 17.36 8.86 9.95
N LEU A 184 16.62 9.87 9.51
CA LEU A 184 16.74 10.45 8.18
C LEU A 184 17.24 11.89 8.26
N GLU A 185 18.11 12.28 7.34
CA GLU A 185 18.60 13.65 7.20
C GLU A 185 18.25 14.19 5.82
N LEU A 186 17.72 15.42 5.78
CA LEU A 186 17.38 16.13 4.54
C LEU A 186 18.66 16.36 3.71
N GLN A 187 18.60 16.02 2.42
CA GLN A 187 19.77 16.18 1.53
C GLN A 187 19.98 17.63 1.06
N SER A 188 18.87 18.37 0.84
CA SER A 188 18.93 19.78 0.49
C SER A 188 18.99 20.66 1.74
N LYS A 189 20.00 21.50 1.85
CA LYS A 189 20.13 22.45 2.97
C LYS A 189 19.21 23.66 2.85
N THR A 190 18.66 23.94 1.67
CA THR A 190 17.86 25.12 1.34
C THR A 190 16.36 24.88 1.33
N ASP A 191 15.94 23.64 1.42
CA ASP A 191 14.52 23.26 1.41
C ASP A 191 13.92 23.45 2.81
N LEU A 192 13.26 24.58 3.03
CA LEU A 192 12.66 24.96 4.32
C LEU A 192 11.27 24.35 4.55
N GLU A 193 10.66 23.79 3.54
CA GLU A 193 9.36 23.13 3.65
C GLU A 193 9.43 21.75 4.31
N PHE A 194 10.66 21.25 4.53
CA PHE A 194 10.91 19.94 5.09
C PHE A 194 11.79 19.99 6.32
N PRO A 195 11.52 19.15 7.35
CA PRO A 195 12.37 19.05 8.54
C PRO A 195 13.76 18.55 8.16
N LYS A 196 14.80 19.07 8.82
CA LYS A 196 16.18 18.68 8.56
C LYS A 196 16.47 17.26 9.00
N LYS A 197 15.92 16.85 10.15
CA LYS A 197 16.12 15.53 10.75
C LYS A 197 14.80 14.95 11.21
N ILE A 198 14.53 13.72 10.74
CA ILE A 198 13.35 12.94 11.15
C ILE A 198 13.83 11.65 11.80
N ARG A 199 13.28 11.33 12.97
CA ARG A 199 13.40 10.00 13.56
C ARG A 199 12.12 9.21 13.39
N PHE A 200 12.18 8.06 12.79
CA PHE A 200 11.11 7.08 12.78
C PHE A 200 11.31 6.09 13.92
N LEU A 201 10.39 6.06 14.87
CA LEU A 201 10.40 5.14 16.00
C LEU A 201 9.59 3.88 15.66
N ILE A 202 10.14 2.70 15.91
CA ILE A 202 9.43 1.45 15.71
C ILE A 202 8.54 1.17 16.92
N LEU A 203 7.25 1.43 16.77
CA LEU A 203 6.25 1.34 17.83
C LEU A 203 5.09 0.46 17.37
N PRO A 204 5.16 -0.87 17.61
CA PRO A 204 4.11 -1.80 17.19
C PRO A 204 2.77 -1.55 17.89
N GLN A 205 2.80 -0.96 19.08
CA GLN A 205 1.61 -0.73 19.90
C GLN A 205 1.16 0.72 19.81
N SER A 206 -0.04 0.95 19.27
CA SER A 206 -0.61 2.29 19.12
C SER A 206 -0.88 2.98 20.48
N SER A 207 -1.14 2.24 21.54
CA SER A 207 -1.24 2.77 22.91
C SER A 207 0.07 3.39 23.40
N THR A 208 1.22 2.77 23.09
CA THR A 208 2.54 3.33 23.34
C THR A 208 2.75 4.63 22.56
N SER A 209 2.35 4.63 21.28
CA SER A 209 2.42 5.83 20.43
C SER A 209 1.58 6.98 21.01
N LEU A 210 0.36 6.71 21.45
CA LEU A 210 -0.50 7.70 22.11
C LEU A 210 0.11 8.23 23.40
N PHE A 211 0.69 7.34 24.23
CA PHE A 211 1.37 7.75 25.46
C PHE A 211 2.55 8.71 25.18
N LEU A 212 3.42 8.36 24.23
CA LEU A 212 4.56 9.20 23.84
C LEU A 212 4.11 10.51 23.21
N TYR A 213 3.04 10.50 22.41
CA TYR A 213 2.44 11.71 21.87
C TYR A 213 1.95 12.66 22.97
N LYS A 214 1.20 12.15 23.96
CA LYS A 214 0.75 12.93 25.14
C LYS A 214 1.91 13.48 25.98
N LYS A 215 3.09 12.87 25.91
CA LYS A 215 4.32 13.33 26.56
C LYS A 215 5.18 14.25 25.68
N HIS A 216 4.68 14.66 24.50
CA HIS A 216 5.42 15.47 23.51
C HIS A 216 6.74 14.83 23.07
N GLN A 217 6.79 13.49 23.05
CA GLN A 217 7.95 12.70 22.62
C GLN A 217 7.74 12.05 21.26
N LEU A 218 6.57 12.25 20.66
CA LEU A 218 6.19 11.76 19.34
C LEU A 218 5.35 12.81 18.63
N ASP A 219 5.58 13.04 17.35
CA ASP A 219 4.94 14.09 16.56
C ASP A 219 3.86 13.59 15.61
N ALA A 220 3.94 12.33 15.19
CA ALA A 220 2.92 11.74 14.32
C ALA A 220 2.85 10.22 14.49
N PHE A 221 1.63 9.69 14.47
CA PHE A 221 1.39 8.25 14.42
C PHE A 221 0.01 7.93 13.84
N LYS A 222 -0.14 6.74 13.25
CA LYS A 222 -1.42 6.25 12.73
C LYS A 222 -2.32 5.80 13.87
N LEU A 223 -3.56 6.31 13.87
CA LEU A 223 -4.61 5.84 14.77
C LEU A 223 -5.11 4.47 14.30
N THR A 224 -5.25 3.54 15.24
CA THR A 224 -5.94 2.26 15.02
C THR A 224 -7.42 2.41 15.36
N ASP A 225 -8.26 1.47 14.90
CA ASP A 225 -9.70 1.51 15.13
C ASP A 225 -10.04 1.68 16.62
N PHE A 226 -9.26 1.05 17.53
CA PHE A 226 -9.44 1.22 18.99
C PHE A 226 -9.23 2.66 19.48
N LEU A 227 -8.31 3.39 18.87
CA LEU A 227 -8.01 4.78 19.27
C LEU A 227 -8.95 5.80 18.63
N LEU A 228 -9.70 5.41 17.59
CA LEU A 228 -10.62 6.31 16.89
C LEU A 228 -11.81 6.73 17.77
N SER A 229 -12.19 5.90 18.75
CA SER A 229 -13.24 6.24 19.74
C SER A 229 -12.80 7.25 20.81
N LEU A 230 -11.51 7.57 20.89
CA LEU A 230 -11.00 8.51 21.88
C LEU A 230 -11.24 9.97 21.48
N PRO A 231 -11.43 10.89 22.44
CA PRO A 231 -11.64 12.31 22.15
C PRO A 231 -10.49 12.93 21.31
N GLU A 232 -9.26 12.47 21.50
CA GLU A 232 -8.09 12.92 20.76
C GLU A 232 -8.18 12.65 19.25
N ALA A 233 -8.88 11.59 18.86
CA ALA A 233 -9.09 11.24 17.45
C ALA A 233 -9.98 12.24 16.70
N ASN A 234 -10.76 13.03 17.39
CA ASN A 234 -11.65 14.05 16.84
C ASN A 234 -11.12 15.48 17.08
N SER A 235 -9.81 15.64 17.23
CA SER A 235 -9.16 16.93 17.42
C SER A 235 -8.77 17.61 16.10
N GLU A 236 -8.47 18.90 16.15
CA GLU A 236 -7.89 19.66 15.03
C GLU A 236 -6.52 19.12 14.57
N PHE A 237 -5.89 18.26 15.37
CA PHE A 237 -4.62 17.61 15.09
C PHE A 237 -4.78 16.23 14.42
N THR A 238 -6.01 15.86 14.06
CA THR A 238 -6.27 14.61 13.34
C THR A 238 -6.30 14.85 11.85
N LEU A 239 -5.36 14.21 11.13
CA LEU A 239 -5.33 14.19 9.68
C LEU A 239 -6.01 12.92 9.18
N THR A 240 -7.10 13.08 8.44
CA THR A 240 -7.81 11.98 7.82
C THR A 240 -7.51 11.93 6.33
N LYS A 241 -7.06 10.78 5.86
CA LYS A 241 -6.87 10.50 4.44
C LYS A 241 -7.87 9.45 3.99
N ARG A 242 -8.36 9.58 2.76
CA ARG A 242 -9.14 8.52 2.13
C ARG A 242 -8.36 7.23 2.05
N GLY A 243 -9.06 6.12 2.25
CA GLY A 243 -8.45 4.80 2.25
C GLY A 243 -7.85 4.42 0.90
N ARG A 244 -6.71 3.77 0.98
CA ARG A 244 -5.98 3.20 -0.16
C ARG A 244 -6.01 1.68 -0.16
N SER A 245 -6.90 1.09 0.64
CA SER A 245 -7.12 -0.34 0.77
C SER A 245 -8.57 -0.68 0.45
N VAL A 246 -8.83 -1.92 0.15
CA VAL A 246 -10.18 -2.47 0.07
C VAL A 246 -10.32 -3.64 1.03
N GLN A 247 -11.33 -3.59 1.90
CA GLN A 247 -11.75 -4.73 2.71
C GLN A 247 -12.94 -5.40 2.04
N TYR A 248 -12.91 -6.73 1.97
CA TYR A 248 -13.89 -7.52 1.25
C TYR A 248 -14.01 -8.92 1.83
N VAL A 249 -15.12 -9.59 1.55
CA VAL A 249 -15.23 -11.04 1.80
C VAL A 249 -15.05 -11.76 0.46
N ALA A 250 -13.96 -12.50 0.31
CA ALA A 250 -13.78 -13.40 -0.83
C ALA A 250 -14.76 -14.57 -0.72
N ILE A 251 -15.52 -14.81 -1.79
CA ILE A 251 -16.46 -15.94 -1.92
C ILE A 251 -15.73 -17.02 -2.72
N ASN A 252 -15.56 -18.20 -2.16
CA ASN A 252 -14.82 -19.28 -2.81
C ASN A 252 -15.59 -19.90 -3.98
N GLN A 253 -15.32 -19.45 -5.20
CA GLN A 253 -16.02 -19.91 -6.41
C GLN A 253 -15.65 -21.32 -6.89
N ASN A 254 -14.78 -22.02 -6.16
CA ASN A 254 -14.64 -23.47 -6.38
C ASN A 254 -15.87 -24.26 -5.93
N ASN A 255 -16.71 -23.67 -5.04
CA ASN A 255 -17.98 -24.28 -4.65
C ASN A 255 -19.08 -23.96 -5.70
N PRO A 256 -19.59 -24.93 -6.45
CA PRO A 256 -20.58 -24.69 -7.49
C PRO A 256 -21.91 -24.17 -6.97
N CYS A 257 -22.18 -24.34 -5.67
CA CYS A 257 -23.38 -23.78 -5.02
C CYS A 257 -23.28 -22.27 -4.79
N PHE A 258 -22.13 -21.65 -4.99
CA PHE A 258 -21.95 -20.21 -4.87
C PHE A 258 -22.18 -19.50 -6.20
N ASP A 259 -23.33 -19.81 -6.82
CA ASP A 259 -23.77 -19.24 -8.07
C ASP A 259 -24.03 -17.72 -7.97
N ILE A 260 -24.37 -17.11 -9.10
CA ILE A 260 -24.58 -15.63 -9.13
C ILE A 260 -25.70 -15.16 -8.20
N HIS A 261 -26.77 -15.95 -8.04
CA HIS A 261 -27.88 -15.61 -7.17
C HIS A 261 -27.47 -15.64 -5.69
N PHE A 262 -26.71 -16.65 -5.28
CA PHE A 262 -26.11 -16.70 -3.95
C PHE A 262 -25.22 -15.48 -3.69
N ARG A 263 -24.31 -15.14 -4.62
CA ARG A 263 -23.40 -14.00 -4.46
C ARG A 263 -24.12 -12.65 -4.43
N LYS A 264 -25.19 -12.49 -5.21
CA LYS A 264 -26.07 -11.31 -5.15
C LYS A 264 -26.77 -11.21 -3.79
N ALA A 265 -27.30 -12.33 -3.29
CA ALA A 265 -27.94 -12.39 -1.98
C ALA A 265 -27.00 -11.93 -0.87
N LEU A 266 -25.75 -12.42 -0.86
CA LEU A 266 -24.75 -12.00 0.14
C LEU A 266 -24.46 -10.49 0.07
N ASN A 267 -24.35 -9.93 -1.13
CA ASN A 267 -24.09 -8.48 -1.28
C ASN A 267 -25.28 -7.61 -0.82
N LEU A 268 -26.50 -8.04 -1.11
CA LEU A 268 -27.73 -7.32 -0.71
C LEU A 268 -27.98 -7.41 0.81
N ALA A 269 -27.48 -8.44 1.47
CA ALA A 269 -27.72 -8.68 2.91
C ALA A 269 -26.89 -7.75 3.82
N ILE A 270 -25.82 -7.13 3.34
CA ILE A 270 -24.89 -6.41 4.24
C ILE A 270 -25.29 -4.95 4.43
N PRO A 271 -25.65 -4.51 5.66
CA PRO A 271 -25.98 -3.13 6.00
C PRO A 271 -24.72 -2.28 6.17
N ARG A 272 -23.99 -2.02 5.08
CA ARG A 272 -22.67 -1.36 5.09
C ARG A 272 -22.70 0.00 5.78
N GLU A 273 -23.69 0.83 5.49
CA GLU A 273 -23.84 2.16 6.11
C GLU A 273 -23.94 2.06 7.63
N LEU A 274 -24.75 1.12 8.13
CA LEU A 274 -24.91 0.90 9.56
C LEU A 274 -23.61 0.40 10.19
N ILE A 275 -22.91 -0.52 9.54
CA ILE A 275 -21.61 -1.03 10.03
C ILE A 275 -20.58 0.09 10.05
N ILE A 276 -20.47 0.90 9.00
CA ILE A 276 -19.55 2.03 8.93
C ILE A 276 -19.87 3.04 10.05
N GLN A 277 -21.14 3.36 10.23
CA GLN A 277 -21.57 4.33 11.25
C GLN A 277 -21.34 3.82 12.68
N LYS A 278 -21.71 2.56 12.98
CA LYS A 278 -21.79 2.05 14.35
C LYS A 278 -20.56 1.29 14.80
N LEU A 279 -19.85 0.63 13.89
CA LEU A 279 -18.68 -0.17 14.23
C LEU A 279 -17.37 0.50 13.80
N LEU A 280 -17.40 1.24 12.70
CA LEU A 280 -16.22 1.93 12.16
C LEU A 280 -16.25 3.44 12.43
N GLU A 281 -17.23 3.94 13.20
CA GLU A 281 -17.34 5.33 13.63
C GLU A 281 -17.17 6.36 12.50
N ASN A 282 -17.67 6.02 11.30
CA ASN A 282 -17.51 6.78 10.04
C ASN A 282 -16.05 6.90 9.51
N HIS A 283 -15.12 6.08 10.00
CA HIS A 283 -13.73 6.06 9.52
C HIS A 283 -13.52 5.08 8.36
N ALA A 284 -14.53 4.89 7.53
CA ALA A 284 -14.42 4.12 6.30
C ALA A 284 -15.27 4.74 5.19
N ASP A 285 -14.78 4.63 3.98
CA ASP A 285 -15.49 5.04 2.78
C ASP A 285 -16.11 3.82 2.08
N PHE A 286 -17.25 4.01 1.42
CA PHE A 286 -17.78 2.98 0.55
C PHE A 286 -16.82 2.66 -0.58
N THR A 287 -16.78 1.39 -0.98
CA THR A 287 -16.17 1.00 -2.26
C THR A 287 -17.27 0.79 -3.29
N TYR A 288 -17.00 1.18 -4.52
CA TYR A 288 -17.91 0.95 -5.64
C TYR A 288 -17.45 -0.23 -6.48
N GLY A 289 -17.33 -1.39 -5.82
CA GLY A 289 -16.77 -2.59 -6.40
C GLY A 289 -15.38 -2.89 -5.83
N PRO A 290 -14.45 -3.38 -6.65
CA PRO A 290 -13.17 -3.92 -6.17
C PRO A 290 -12.10 -2.86 -5.86
N VAL A 291 -12.37 -1.58 -6.12
CA VAL A 291 -11.36 -0.51 -6.07
C VAL A 291 -11.78 0.59 -5.09
N PRO A 292 -10.88 1.10 -4.24
CA PRO A 292 -11.16 2.26 -3.40
C PRO A 292 -11.48 3.51 -4.25
N PHE A 293 -12.34 4.38 -3.73
CA PHE A 293 -12.74 5.60 -4.41
C PHE A 293 -11.55 6.50 -4.80
N THR A 294 -10.51 6.54 -3.97
CA THR A 294 -9.27 7.31 -4.20
C THR A 294 -8.65 7.04 -5.58
N TYR A 295 -8.74 5.79 -6.08
CA TYR A 295 -8.21 5.43 -7.40
C TYR A 295 -9.19 5.66 -8.54
N MET A 296 -10.47 5.85 -8.23
CA MET A 296 -11.50 6.13 -9.22
C MET A 296 -11.52 7.61 -9.64
N GLU A 297 -11.16 8.52 -8.74
CA GLU A 297 -11.11 9.97 -9.02
C GLU A 297 -10.13 10.33 -10.14
N GLY A 298 -9.08 9.52 -10.36
CA GLY A 298 -8.10 9.70 -11.43
C GLY A 298 -8.53 9.15 -12.79
N ILE A 299 -9.66 8.43 -12.87
CA ILE A 299 -10.15 7.84 -14.12
C ILE A 299 -10.99 8.88 -14.86
N SER A 300 -10.49 9.35 -16.00
CA SER A 300 -11.23 10.27 -16.88
C SER A 300 -12.53 9.58 -17.36
N LYS A 301 -13.67 10.21 -17.14
CA LYS A 301 -15.03 9.70 -17.42
C LYS A 301 -15.62 8.82 -16.32
N PHE A 302 -15.07 8.85 -15.10
CA PHE A 302 -15.71 8.20 -13.98
C PHE A 302 -17.12 8.81 -13.80
N GLN A 303 -18.14 8.04 -14.14
CA GLN A 303 -19.52 8.32 -13.75
C GLN A 303 -19.76 7.66 -12.41
N VAL A 304 -20.55 8.29 -11.54
CA VAL A 304 -20.88 7.76 -10.21
C VAL A 304 -21.45 6.35 -10.38
N ILE A 305 -20.62 5.34 -10.04
CA ILE A 305 -21.07 3.95 -10.00
C ILE A 305 -22.04 3.82 -8.82
N PRO A 306 -23.24 3.22 -8.99
CA PRO A 306 -24.21 3.09 -7.91
C PRO A 306 -23.63 2.34 -6.71
N LYS A 307 -23.94 2.80 -5.51
CA LYS A 307 -23.63 2.08 -4.27
C LYS A 307 -24.23 0.67 -4.28
N GLU A 308 -23.57 -0.28 -3.62
CA GLU A 308 -24.20 -1.58 -3.34
C GLU A 308 -25.40 -1.37 -2.42
N THR A 309 -26.57 -1.80 -2.90
CA THR A 309 -27.83 -1.63 -2.17
C THR A 309 -27.90 -2.61 -1.00
N TYR A 310 -28.44 -2.16 0.14
CA TYR A 310 -28.86 -3.02 1.23
C TYR A 310 -30.35 -3.29 1.08
N ASP A 311 -30.71 -4.53 0.81
CA ASP A 311 -32.10 -4.98 0.72
C ASP A 311 -32.19 -6.46 1.16
N PRO A 312 -32.45 -6.74 2.45
CA PRO A 312 -32.51 -8.10 2.95
C PRO A 312 -33.71 -8.89 2.41
N LYS A 313 -34.81 -8.23 1.98
CA LYS A 313 -35.93 -8.91 1.36
C LYS A 313 -35.55 -9.42 -0.03
N LEU A 314 -34.96 -8.56 -0.85
CA LEU A 314 -34.46 -8.95 -2.17
C LEU A 314 -33.32 -9.98 -2.04
N ALA A 315 -32.50 -9.89 -0.99
CA ALA A 315 -31.48 -10.89 -0.68
C ALA A 315 -32.07 -12.29 -0.48
N ILE A 316 -33.16 -12.39 0.26
CA ILE A 316 -33.90 -13.67 0.47
C ILE A 316 -34.49 -14.18 -0.87
N GLU A 317 -34.99 -13.30 -1.71
CA GLU A 317 -35.53 -13.68 -3.04
C GLU A 317 -34.40 -14.17 -3.96
N GLU A 318 -33.30 -13.47 -4.01
CA GLU A 318 -32.12 -13.92 -4.77
C GLU A 318 -31.60 -15.24 -4.23
N LEU A 319 -31.51 -15.43 -2.92
CA LEU A 319 -31.08 -16.69 -2.32
C LEU A 319 -31.95 -17.88 -2.72
N LYS A 320 -33.30 -17.66 -2.79
CA LYS A 320 -34.25 -18.69 -3.24
C LYS A 320 -34.04 -19.08 -4.72
N ARG A 321 -33.49 -18.19 -5.54
CA ARG A 321 -33.15 -18.48 -6.96
C ARG A 321 -31.90 -19.28 -7.14
N SER A 322 -31.07 -19.39 -6.10
CA SER A 322 -29.84 -20.21 -6.17
C SER A 322 -30.16 -21.68 -6.45
N THR A 323 -29.41 -22.29 -7.32
CA THR A 323 -29.55 -23.71 -7.69
C THR A 323 -29.37 -24.66 -6.50
N CYS A 324 -28.64 -24.23 -5.49
CA CYS A 324 -28.36 -25.00 -4.26
C CYS A 324 -29.14 -24.48 -3.04
N PHE A 325 -30.22 -23.75 -3.20
CA PHE A 325 -30.96 -23.11 -2.07
C PHE A 325 -31.17 -24.01 -0.87
N SER A 326 -31.77 -25.21 -1.08
CA SER A 326 -32.06 -26.16 -0.01
C SER A 326 -30.79 -26.61 0.74
N LYS A 327 -29.69 -26.82 0.04
CA LYS A 327 -28.41 -27.20 0.61
C LYS A 327 -27.80 -26.06 1.42
N LEU A 328 -27.83 -24.84 0.88
CA LEU A 328 -27.28 -23.63 1.51
C LEU A 328 -27.95 -23.33 2.85
N LYS A 329 -29.27 -23.52 2.98
CA LYS A 329 -30.00 -23.33 4.23
C LYS A 329 -29.61 -24.30 5.36
N THR A 330 -29.12 -25.45 5.02
CA THR A 330 -28.76 -26.51 5.99
C THR A 330 -27.26 -26.60 6.28
N THR A 331 -26.44 -26.12 5.39
CA THR A 331 -24.96 -26.15 5.49
C THR A 331 -24.47 -25.04 6.41
N ASN A 332 -23.57 -25.37 7.34
CA ASN A 332 -22.79 -24.38 8.07
C ASN A 332 -21.66 -23.87 7.17
N LEU A 333 -21.80 -22.62 6.69
CA LEU A 333 -20.75 -21.99 5.87
C LEU A 333 -19.61 -21.50 6.76
N GLU A 334 -18.39 -21.91 6.44
CA GLU A 334 -17.22 -21.50 7.16
C GLU A 334 -16.78 -20.09 6.76
N PHE A 335 -16.83 -19.15 7.71
CA PHE A 335 -16.42 -17.78 7.52
C PHE A 335 -15.11 -17.52 8.27
N ARG A 336 -14.03 -17.39 7.52
CA ARG A 336 -12.66 -17.21 8.01
C ARG A 336 -12.26 -15.74 8.06
N MET A 337 -11.49 -15.38 9.08
CA MET A 337 -10.96 -14.03 9.26
C MET A 337 -9.74 -14.06 10.17
N ARG A 338 -9.01 -12.93 10.20
CA ARG A 338 -7.93 -12.76 11.17
C ARG A 338 -8.48 -12.80 12.60
N GLY A 339 -7.68 -13.37 13.51
CA GLY A 339 -8.06 -13.55 14.92
C GLY A 339 -8.00 -12.30 15.79
N ASP A 340 -7.59 -11.14 15.25
CA ASP A 340 -7.61 -9.87 15.99
C ASP A 340 -9.04 -9.35 16.23
N ASP A 341 -9.20 -8.57 17.28
CA ASP A 341 -10.50 -8.11 17.77
C ASP A 341 -11.27 -7.29 16.72
N GLU A 342 -10.57 -6.47 15.94
CA GLU A 342 -11.17 -5.63 14.88
C GLU A 342 -11.82 -6.47 13.78
N ASN A 343 -11.09 -7.46 13.26
CA ASN A 343 -11.63 -8.34 12.23
C ASN A 343 -12.74 -9.25 12.77
N GLN A 344 -12.63 -9.71 14.01
CA GLN A 344 -13.68 -10.50 14.66
C GLN A 344 -14.97 -9.68 14.87
N ALA A 345 -14.86 -8.40 15.26
CA ALA A 345 -16.04 -7.52 15.41
C ALA A 345 -16.75 -7.33 14.07
N LYS A 346 -16.01 -7.02 13.00
CA LYS A 346 -16.54 -6.91 11.63
C LYS A 346 -17.15 -8.23 11.17
N GLY A 347 -16.48 -9.34 11.44
CA GLY A 347 -16.96 -10.68 11.11
C GLY A 347 -18.26 -11.03 11.79
N ARG A 348 -18.45 -10.69 13.07
CA ARG A 348 -19.71 -10.90 13.80
C ARG A 348 -20.87 -10.10 13.19
N ALA A 349 -20.62 -8.83 12.82
CA ALA A 349 -21.65 -8.00 12.17
C ALA A 349 -22.07 -8.56 10.81
N ILE A 350 -21.10 -8.99 10.00
CA ILE A 350 -21.36 -9.63 8.70
C ILE A 350 -22.10 -10.96 8.89
N LYS A 351 -21.65 -11.80 9.84
CA LYS A 351 -22.35 -13.05 10.18
C LYS A 351 -23.81 -12.81 10.50
N GLN A 352 -24.10 -11.87 11.41
CA GLN A 352 -25.47 -11.56 11.81
C GLN A 352 -26.32 -11.21 10.58
N ALA A 353 -25.84 -10.34 9.70
CA ALA A 353 -26.57 -9.94 8.49
C ALA A 353 -26.82 -11.12 7.53
N LEU A 354 -25.89 -12.06 7.42
CA LEU A 354 -26.07 -13.26 6.60
C LEU A 354 -27.02 -14.28 7.26
N GLU A 355 -27.04 -14.36 8.57
CA GLU A 355 -27.98 -15.22 9.30
C GLU A 355 -29.42 -14.69 9.24
N GLU A 356 -29.62 -13.37 9.17
CA GLU A 356 -30.95 -12.74 8.98
C GLU A 356 -31.62 -13.14 7.66
N ILE A 357 -30.84 -13.46 6.61
CA ILE A 357 -31.39 -14.00 5.35
C ILE A 357 -31.52 -15.52 5.32
N GLY A 358 -31.28 -16.20 6.46
CA GLY A 358 -31.52 -17.63 6.66
C GLY A 358 -30.34 -18.54 6.36
N LEU A 359 -29.11 -18.01 6.24
CA LEU A 359 -27.88 -18.79 6.15
C LEU A 359 -27.38 -19.18 7.54
N LYS A 360 -26.53 -20.22 7.61
CA LYS A 360 -25.86 -20.64 8.84
C LYS A 360 -24.36 -20.36 8.71
N ILE A 361 -23.82 -19.48 9.53
CA ILE A 361 -22.43 -19.00 9.42
C ILE A 361 -21.61 -19.43 10.64
N GLN A 362 -20.53 -20.13 10.39
CA GLN A 362 -19.56 -20.53 11.42
C GLN A 362 -18.28 -19.66 11.29
N ILE A 363 -18.08 -18.77 12.24
CA ILE A 363 -16.85 -17.93 12.30
C ILE A 363 -15.67 -18.81 12.69
N LYS A 364 -14.54 -18.64 12.00
CA LYS A 364 -13.25 -19.26 12.26
C LYS A 364 -12.13 -18.23 12.27
N PRO A 365 -11.76 -17.70 13.45
CA PRO A 365 -10.60 -16.82 13.59
C PRO A 365 -9.31 -17.59 13.33
N ILE A 366 -8.39 -17.03 12.55
CA ILE A 366 -7.14 -17.68 12.13
C ILE A 366 -6.03 -16.62 12.17
N GLU A 367 -4.81 -17.04 12.53
CA GLU A 367 -3.62 -16.19 12.43
C GLU A 367 -3.35 -15.74 11.00
N LYS A 368 -2.71 -14.58 10.83
CA LYS A 368 -2.55 -13.91 9.52
C LYS A 368 -1.93 -14.83 8.47
N ALA A 369 -0.77 -15.43 8.76
CA ALA A 369 -0.03 -16.21 7.76
C ALA A 369 -0.77 -17.50 7.36
N PRO A 370 -1.28 -18.34 8.29
CA PRO A 370 -2.13 -19.48 7.96
C PRO A 370 -3.40 -19.09 7.19
N LEU A 371 -4.08 -18.00 7.56
CA LEU A 371 -5.28 -17.52 6.86
C LEU A 371 -5.03 -17.33 5.37
N TYR A 372 -3.99 -16.58 5.02
CA TYR A 372 -3.65 -16.33 3.62
C TYR A 372 -3.21 -17.57 2.87
N LYS A 373 -2.41 -18.43 3.52
CA LYS A 373 -1.97 -19.71 2.93
C LYS A 373 -3.17 -20.61 2.64
N GLU A 374 -4.00 -20.86 3.63
CA GLU A 374 -5.15 -21.77 3.51
C GLU A 374 -6.22 -21.26 2.54
N ASN A 375 -6.50 -19.95 2.54
CA ASN A 375 -7.37 -19.37 1.52
C ASN A 375 -6.77 -19.55 0.12
N GLY A 376 -5.46 -19.34 -0.07
CA GLY A 376 -4.78 -19.59 -1.34
C GLY A 376 -4.85 -21.03 -1.83
N GLU A 377 -5.01 -22.01 -0.89
CA GLU A 377 -5.24 -23.42 -1.16
C GLU A 377 -6.73 -23.74 -1.42
N GLY A 378 -7.62 -22.73 -1.40
CA GLY A 378 -9.05 -22.89 -1.60
C GLY A 378 -9.85 -23.38 -0.40
N LYS A 379 -9.31 -23.27 0.81
CA LYS A 379 -10.01 -23.63 2.05
C LYS A 379 -10.93 -22.51 2.53
N GLY A 380 -12.08 -22.90 3.07
CA GLY A 380 -13.14 -22.01 3.57
C GLY A 380 -14.13 -21.59 2.47
N ASP A 381 -15.32 -21.24 2.90
CA ASP A 381 -16.40 -20.79 2.01
C ASP A 381 -16.33 -19.27 1.78
N LEU A 382 -16.15 -18.54 2.85
CA LEU A 382 -16.06 -17.08 2.91
C LEU A 382 -14.78 -16.69 3.67
N THR A 383 -14.07 -15.66 3.20
CA THR A 383 -12.85 -15.18 3.88
C THR A 383 -12.81 -13.64 3.89
N LEU A 384 -12.78 -13.03 5.09
CA LEU A 384 -12.59 -11.59 5.25
C LEU A 384 -11.13 -11.23 5.06
N LEU A 385 -10.85 -10.42 4.06
CA LEU A 385 -9.52 -10.01 3.63
C LEU A 385 -9.43 -8.50 3.45
N THR A 386 -8.21 -8.00 3.49
CA THR A 386 -7.89 -6.60 3.14
C THR A 386 -6.75 -6.60 2.13
N TRP A 387 -6.92 -5.85 1.06
CA TRP A 387 -5.86 -5.57 0.10
C TRP A 387 -5.40 -4.13 0.23
N TYR A 388 -4.11 -3.94 0.36
CA TYR A 388 -3.45 -2.63 0.32
C TYR A 388 -2.75 -2.47 -1.02
N SER A 389 -2.88 -1.29 -1.61
CA SER A 389 -2.16 -0.99 -2.85
C SER A 389 -0.66 -0.89 -2.61
N ASP A 390 0.12 -1.59 -3.42
CA ASP A 390 1.58 -1.48 -3.43
C ASP A 390 2.06 -0.20 -4.15
N PHE A 391 1.23 0.36 -5.03
CA PHE A 391 1.50 1.59 -5.78
C PHE A 391 0.19 2.21 -6.28
N ASP A 392 0.25 3.49 -6.67
CA ASP A 392 -0.92 4.29 -7.05
C ASP A 392 -1.41 3.96 -8.45
N SER A 393 -2.12 2.84 -8.59
CA SER A 393 -2.75 2.44 -9.83
C SER A 393 -3.97 1.55 -9.57
N VAL A 394 -5.06 1.79 -10.33
CA VAL A 394 -6.24 0.94 -10.33
C VAL A 394 -5.89 -0.52 -10.68
N TRP A 395 -4.88 -0.73 -11.52
CA TRP A 395 -4.44 -2.04 -11.95
C TRP A 395 -3.80 -2.87 -10.84
N ASN A 396 -3.34 -2.24 -9.76
CA ASN A 396 -2.87 -2.95 -8.58
C ASN A 396 -4.00 -3.65 -7.79
N PHE A 397 -5.24 -3.26 -8.04
CA PHE A 397 -6.43 -3.97 -7.53
C PHE A 397 -6.97 -4.96 -8.54
N LEU A 398 -7.03 -4.61 -9.82
CA LEU A 398 -7.71 -5.41 -10.81
C LEU A 398 -6.89 -6.64 -11.23
N ASP A 399 -5.61 -6.46 -11.53
CA ASP A 399 -4.80 -7.53 -12.09
C ASP A 399 -4.48 -8.65 -11.06
N PRO A 400 -3.90 -8.40 -9.87
CA PRO A 400 -3.59 -9.48 -8.95
C PRO A 400 -4.83 -10.15 -8.35
N LEU A 401 -5.94 -9.41 -8.19
CA LEU A 401 -7.10 -9.89 -7.43
C LEU A 401 -8.15 -10.60 -8.29
N PHE A 402 -8.16 -10.38 -9.63
CA PHE A 402 -9.20 -10.93 -10.50
C PHE A 402 -8.68 -11.63 -11.75
N HIS A 403 -7.37 -11.62 -11.99
CA HIS A 403 -6.80 -12.32 -13.13
C HIS A 403 -7.03 -13.84 -13.01
N PRO A 404 -7.62 -14.51 -14.01
CA PRO A 404 -7.89 -15.95 -13.96
C PRO A 404 -6.67 -16.83 -13.75
N ASN A 405 -5.49 -16.38 -14.21
CA ASN A 405 -4.23 -17.12 -14.05
C ASN A 405 -3.52 -16.84 -12.70
N LYS A 406 -4.09 -15.96 -11.84
CA LYS A 406 -3.53 -15.60 -10.54
C LYS A 406 -4.38 -16.12 -9.36
N VAL A 407 -5.14 -17.18 -9.56
CA VAL A 407 -5.99 -17.77 -8.52
C VAL A 407 -5.16 -18.25 -7.33
N GLY A 408 -5.77 -18.18 -6.15
CA GLY A 408 -5.16 -18.61 -4.91
C GLY A 408 -3.98 -17.74 -4.48
N ASN A 409 -2.79 -18.30 -4.35
CA ASN A 409 -1.59 -17.60 -3.90
C ASN A 409 -1.09 -16.51 -4.86
N GLY A 410 -1.59 -16.49 -6.10
CA GLY A 410 -1.31 -15.42 -7.05
C GLY A 410 -2.01 -14.09 -6.75
N GLY A 411 -2.97 -14.09 -5.80
CA GLY A 411 -3.71 -12.88 -5.39
C GLY A 411 -5.23 -12.99 -5.55
N ASN A 412 -5.72 -13.70 -6.55
CA ASN A 412 -7.14 -13.93 -6.79
C ASN A 412 -7.70 -14.95 -5.78
N ARG A 413 -8.05 -14.44 -4.62
CA ARG A 413 -8.44 -15.18 -3.42
C ARG A 413 -9.87 -15.74 -3.44
N SER A 414 -10.68 -15.32 -4.41
CA SER A 414 -12.04 -15.81 -4.63
C SER A 414 -12.13 -16.92 -5.67
N PHE A 415 -11.02 -17.30 -6.30
CA PHE A 415 -10.97 -18.25 -7.40
C PHE A 415 -11.85 -17.86 -8.60
N TYR A 416 -12.06 -16.55 -8.76
CA TYR A 416 -12.84 -15.96 -9.82
C TYR A 416 -12.21 -16.26 -11.20
N LYS A 417 -13.05 -16.69 -12.14
CA LYS A 417 -12.63 -16.98 -13.50
C LYS A 417 -13.63 -16.36 -14.48
N ASN A 418 -13.17 -15.40 -15.24
CA ASN A 418 -13.93 -14.78 -16.32
C ASN A 418 -12.99 -14.52 -17.49
N ALA A 419 -13.30 -15.13 -18.65
CA ALA A 419 -12.44 -15.07 -19.82
C ALA A 419 -12.34 -13.66 -20.43
N GLU A 420 -13.41 -12.85 -20.36
CA GLU A 420 -13.41 -11.46 -20.86
C GLU A 420 -12.50 -10.59 -19.99
N VAL A 421 -12.63 -10.72 -18.67
CA VAL A 421 -11.76 -10.02 -17.71
C VAL A 421 -10.31 -10.45 -17.93
N GLY A 422 -10.05 -11.78 -18.06
CA GLY A 422 -8.71 -12.29 -18.34
C GLY A 422 -8.11 -11.69 -19.61
N LYS A 423 -8.89 -11.66 -20.70
CA LYS A 423 -8.45 -11.09 -21.98
C LYS A 423 -8.05 -9.61 -21.88
N ILE A 424 -8.78 -8.82 -21.09
CA ILE A 424 -8.43 -7.41 -20.87
C ILE A 424 -7.17 -7.31 -19.99
N LEU A 425 -7.09 -8.12 -18.93
CA LEU A 425 -5.94 -8.12 -18.02
C LEU A 425 -4.65 -8.63 -18.67
N ASP A 426 -4.74 -9.49 -19.66
CA ASP A 426 -3.60 -9.99 -20.47
C ASP A 426 -3.08 -8.95 -21.47
N GLN A 427 -3.85 -7.90 -21.78
CA GLN A 427 -3.40 -6.87 -22.70
C GLN A 427 -2.14 -6.19 -22.17
N PRO A 428 -1.12 -5.99 -23.01
CA PRO A 428 0.10 -5.30 -22.59
C PRO A 428 -0.16 -3.83 -22.26
N PHE A 429 -1.23 -3.26 -22.85
CA PHE A 429 -1.60 -1.85 -22.71
C PHE A 429 -3.06 -1.72 -22.34
N LYS A 430 -3.32 -1.10 -21.22
CA LYS A 430 -4.64 -0.93 -20.63
C LYS A 430 -4.89 0.55 -20.33
N ASN A 431 -6.09 1.01 -20.59
CA ASN A 431 -6.50 2.40 -20.37
C ASN A 431 -7.67 2.48 -19.39
N ASP A 432 -8.13 3.69 -19.07
CA ASP A 432 -9.22 3.93 -18.14
C ASP A 432 -10.53 3.25 -18.54
N LYS A 433 -10.82 3.17 -19.86
CA LYS A 433 -12.02 2.48 -20.37
C LYS A 433 -11.94 0.98 -20.09
N ASP A 434 -10.76 0.39 -20.27
CA ASP A 434 -10.51 -1.02 -19.96
C ASP A 434 -10.69 -1.27 -18.46
N ALA A 435 -10.20 -0.36 -17.61
CA ALA A 435 -10.38 -0.46 -16.17
C ALA A 435 -11.85 -0.42 -15.76
N LEU A 436 -12.62 0.52 -16.30
CA LEU A 436 -14.06 0.62 -16.05
C LEU A 436 -14.80 -0.64 -16.49
N GLN A 437 -14.50 -1.17 -17.68
CA GLN A 437 -15.12 -2.40 -18.19
C GLN A 437 -14.83 -3.60 -17.26
N VAL A 438 -13.60 -3.73 -16.78
CA VAL A 438 -13.24 -4.79 -15.82
C VAL A 438 -13.98 -4.61 -14.49
N ILE A 439 -14.03 -3.37 -13.96
CA ILE A 439 -14.75 -3.06 -12.70
C ILE A 439 -16.24 -3.38 -12.82
N GLU A 440 -16.89 -2.96 -13.89
CA GLU A 440 -18.30 -3.23 -14.13
C GLU A 440 -18.59 -4.73 -14.19
N ARG A 441 -17.76 -5.48 -14.93
CA ARG A 441 -17.91 -6.93 -15.02
C ARG A 441 -17.74 -7.63 -13.68
N ILE A 442 -16.72 -7.24 -12.90
CA ILE A 442 -16.51 -7.78 -11.55
C ILE A 442 -17.72 -7.45 -10.64
N ARG A 443 -18.28 -6.25 -10.76
CA ARG A 443 -19.47 -5.85 -9.99
C ARG A 443 -20.71 -6.67 -10.37
N GLU A 444 -20.88 -6.99 -11.65
CA GLU A 444 -21.97 -7.88 -12.11
C GLU A 444 -21.78 -9.30 -11.60
N ASP A 445 -20.57 -9.85 -11.71
CA ASP A 445 -20.28 -11.23 -11.34
C ASP A 445 -20.18 -11.46 -9.82
N LYS A 446 -20.01 -10.38 -9.03
CA LYS A 446 -19.96 -10.41 -7.54
C LYS A 446 -19.07 -11.51 -6.95
N PRO A 447 -17.77 -11.58 -7.31
CA PRO A 447 -16.88 -12.57 -6.73
C PRO A 447 -16.58 -12.31 -5.24
N TRP A 448 -16.92 -11.12 -4.76
CA TRP A 448 -16.76 -10.66 -3.39
C TRP A 448 -18.09 -10.16 -2.82
N ILE A 449 -18.21 -10.17 -1.49
CA ILE A 449 -19.01 -9.16 -0.81
C ILE A 449 -18.12 -7.91 -0.77
N PHE A 450 -18.47 -6.89 -1.54
CA PHE A 450 -17.77 -5.60 -1.51
C PHE A 450 -18.13 -4.89 -0.21
N LEU A 451 -17.14 -4.45 0.54
CA LEU A 451 -17.35 -3.82 1.84
C LEU A 451 -16.99 -2.32 1.80
N TRP A 452 -15.83 -1.96 2.26
CA TRP A 452 -15.39 -0.57 2.45
C TRP A 452 -13.87 -0.42 2.27
N SER A 453 -13.45 0.83 2.20
CA SER A 453 -12.07 1.27 2.28
C SER A 453 -11.85 1.96 3.63
N ILE A 454 -10.97 1.43 4.47
CA ILE A 454 -10.66 2.03 5.78
C ILE A 454 -9.88 3.31 5.55
N GLN A 455 -10.32 4.41 6.13
CA GLN A 455 -9.61 5.69 6.12
C GLN A 455 -8.31 5.58 6.92
N GLU A 456 -7.33 6.37 6.53
CA GLU A 456 -6.08 6.47 7.26
C GLU A 456 -6.10 7.72 8.14
N ASN A 457 -6.18 7.52 9.44
CA ASN A 457 -6.22 8.59 10.42
C ASN A 457 -4.89 8.68 11.14
N TYR A 458 -4.34 9.90 11.22
CA TYR A 458 -3.08 10.18 11.90
C TYR A 458 -3.31 11.27 12.92
N LEU A 459 -2.84 11.05 14.14
CA LEU A 459 -2.72 12.11 15.12
C LEU A 459 -1.35 12.76 14.97
N VAL A 460 -1.32 14.09 14.81
CA VAL A 460 -0.10 14.85 14.53
C VAL A 460 0.09 16.00 15.50
N SER A 461 1.33 16.36 15.81
CA SER A 461 1.67 17.50 16.67
C SER A 461 1.54 18.82 15.91
N LYS A 462 1.49 19.93 16.65
CA LYS A 462 1.56 21.27 16.08
C LYS A 462 2.87 21.49 15.31
N ASP A 463 3.96 20.88 15.74
CA ASP A 463 5.25 20.97 15.06
C ASP A 463 5.23 20.21 13.72
N PHE A 464 4.54 19.09 13.66
CA PHE A 464 4.32 18.37 12.38
C PHE A 464 3.55 19.23 11.36
N LEU A 465 2.52 19.96 11.79
CA LEU A 465 1.69 20.79 10.92
C LEU A 465 2.44 21.97 10.27
N ARG A 466 3.63 22.32 10.77
CA ARG A 466 4.51 23.31 10.11
C ARG A 466 5.06 22.80 8.76
N TYR A 467 5.08 21.49 8.57
CA TYR A 467 5.63 20.83 7.40
C TYR A 467 4.52 20.17 6.56
N THR A 468 3.65 21.01 5.99
CA THR A 468 2.47 20.54 5.22
C THR A 468 2.83 19.59 4.09
N ALA A 469 4.02 19.76 3.48
CA ALA A 469 4.54 18.86 2.47
C ALA A 469 4.72 17.41 2.96
N LEU A 470 4.85 17.17 4.28
CA LEU A 470 4.94 15.82 4.84
C LEU A 470 3.61 15.07 4.91
N VAL A 471 2.50 15.77 4.80
CA VAL A 471 1.17 15.13 4.85
C VAL A 471 1.06 14.05 3.77
N ASP A 472 1.61 14.27 2.59
CA ASP A 472 1.58 13.29 1.49
C ASP A 472 2.48 12.06 1.73
N PHE A 473 3.41 12.18 2.67
CA PHE A 473 4.33 11.09 3.03
C PHE A 473 3.76 10.17 4.13
N LEU A 474 2.82 10.63 4.96
CA LEU A 474 2.09 9.77 5.89
C LEU A 474 1.16 8.82 5.13
#